data_cac110287eb2094772d34af66763ea1e
#
_entry.id   cac110287eb2094772d34af66763ea1e
#
_cell.length_a   1.000
_cell.length_b   1.000
_cell.length_c   1.000
_cell.angle_alpha   90.00
_cell.angle_beta   90.00
_cell.angle_gamma   90.00
#
_symmetry.space_group_name_H-M   'P 1'
#
loop_
_entity.id
_entity.type
_entity.pdbx_description
1 polymer ?
#
loop_
_entity_poly.entity_id
_entity_poly.type
_entity_poly.pdbx_seq_one_letter_code
_entity_poly.pdbx_strand_id
1 'polypeptide(L)'
;SYLENMEYIRRLRNPYVVIAPNYMVYTIDYSSLIQTHVESGADITLLYHAVDNAKDAYLSCNILNLNKQKGVLSIEPNHGNVKNRNIFMDTYIMKTELFIELVYKAKEMSSMFTLSDIVNEECGELDVRGVAHRGYFASITDFKSYYEANMALIDYKSAQNLFHEEWPIYTRTNDSCPTHYFDTASIKN
;
A
#
# COMPACT_ATOMS: atom_id res chain seq x y z
N SER A 1 3.69 -15.23 10.57
CA SER A 1 4.54 -15.11 9.35
C SER A 1 3.84 -15.76 8.16
N TYR A 2 4.28 -15.46 6.92
CA TYR A 2 3.71 -16.11 5.72
C TYR A 2 3.94 -17.62 5.74
N LEU A 3 5.08 -18.06 6.24
CA LEU A 3 5.44 -19.48 6.32
C LEU A 3 4.50 -20.30 7.21
N GLU A 4 4.04 -19.74 8.33
CA GLU A 4 3.09 -20.39 9.22
C GLU A 4 1.73 -20.62 8.58
N ASN A 5 1.35 -19.72 7.68
CA ASN A 5 0.07 -19.77 6.97
C ASN A 5 0.17 -20.43 5.58
N MET A 6 1.34 -20.93 5.20
CA MET A 6 1.60 -21.40 3.83
C MET A 6 0.69 -22.57 3.42
N GLU A 7 0.40 -23.47 4.32
CA GLU A 7 -0.51 -24.59 4.04
C GLU A 7 -1.94 -24.12 3.78
N TYR A 8 -2.39 -23.11 4.52
CA TYR A 8 -3.70 -22.47 4.30
C TYR A 8 -3.74 -21.78 2.93
N ILE A 9 -2.72 -21.01 2.58
CA ILE A 9 -2.61 -20.31 1.29
C ILE A 9 -2.66 -21.29 0.12
N ARG A 10 -1.96 -22.42 0.21
CA ARG A 10 -1.98 -23.47 -0.81
C ARG A 10 -3.36 -24.11 -1.00
N ARG A 11 -4.15 -24.22 0.07
CA ARG A 11 -5.48 -24.84 0.04
C ARG A 11 -6.53 -23.95 -0.63
N LEU A 12 -6.34 -22.62 -0.63
CA LEU A 12 -7.33 -21.67 -1.18
C LEU A 12 -7.54 -21.80 -2.69
N ARG A 13 -6.60 -22.35 -3.44
CA ARG A 13 -6.63 -22.52 -4.91
C ARG A 13 -6.97 -21.25 -5.69
N ASN A 14 -6.81 -20.09 -5.11
CA ASN A 14 -6.99 -18.82 -5.80
C ASN A 14 -5.79 -18.56 -6.71
N PRO A 15 -6.01 -18.16 -7.97
CA PRO A 15 -4.92 -17.95 -8.93
C PRO A 15 -4.03 -16.76 -8.56
N TYR A 16 -4.58 -15.77 -7.88
CA TYR A 16 -3.87 -14.55 -7.48
C TYR A 16 -3.97 -14.31 -5.99
N VAL A 17 -2.93 -13.67 -5.45
CA VAL A 17 -2.88 -13.18 -4.09
C VAL A 17 -2.71 -11.66 -4.10
N VAL A 18 -3.42 -11.01 -3.19
CA VAL A 18 -3.23 -9.60 -2.84
C VAL A 18 -2.68 -9.53 -1.43
N ILE A 19 -1.56 -8.86 -1.26
CA ILE A 19 -0.93 -8.63 0.03
C ILE A 19 -0.99 -7.13 0.29
N ALA A 20 -1.53 -6.74 1.42
CA ALA A 20 -1.66 -5.34 1.82
C ALA A 20 -1.20 -5.15 3.27
N PRO A 21 -0.62 -4.00 3.61
CA PRO A 21 -0.17 -3.72 4.97
C PRO A 21 -1.34 -3.37 5.89
N ASN A 22 -1.13 -3.48 7.19
CA ASN A 22 -2.11 -3.11 8.20
C ASN A 22 -1.86 -1.73 8.86
N TYR A 23 -0.81 -1.03 8.43
CA TYR A 23 -0.41 0.28 8.97
C TYR A 23 -0.62 1.44 7.98
N MET A 24 -1.16 1.16 6.81
CA MET A 24 -1.51 2.17 5.80
C MET A 24 -3.02 2.28 5.65
N VAL A 25 -3.50 3.51 5.55
CA VAL A 25 -4.93 3.82 5.43
C VAL A 25 -5.20 4.39 4.05
N TYR A 26 -6.01 3.70 3.29
CA TYR A 26 -6.44 4.09 1.94
C TYR A 26 -7.65 3.25 1.52
N THR A 27 -8.33 3.67 0.46
CA THR A 27 -9.36 2.88 -0.21
C THR A 27 -8.97 2.60 -1.65
N ILE A 28 -9.27 1.42 -2.12
CA ILE A 28 -9.02 1.01 -3.51
C ILE A 28 -10.00 -0.08 -3.92
N ASP A 29 -10.40 -0.08 -5.18
CA ASP A 29 -11.08 -1.22 -5.78
C ASP A 29 -10.06 -2.32 -6.14
N TYR A 30 -9.96 -3.31 -5.28
CA TYR A 30 -9.07 -4.45 -5.51
C TYR A 30 -9.45 -5.26 -6.74
N SER A 31 -10.73 -5.31 -7.14
CA SER A 31 -11.17 -6.02 -8.33
C SER A 31 -10.61 -5.38 -9.58
N SER A 32 -10.73 -4.06 -9.70
CA SER A 32 -10.14 -3.28 -10.79
C SER A 32 -8.60 -3.38 -10.81
N LEU A 33 -7.97 -3.38 -9.63
CA LEU A 33 -6.53 -3.50 -9.53
C LEU A 33 -6.02 -4.88 -9.98
N ILE A 34 -6.72 -5.97 -9.61
CA ILE A 34 -6.42 -7.33 -10.08
C ILE A 34 -6.63 -7.43 -11.59
N GLN A 35 -7.70 -6.85 -12.12
CA GLN A 35 -7.94 -6.82 -13.56
C GLN A 35 -6.80 -6.10 -14.29
N THR A 36 -6.36 -4.94 -13.79
CA THR A 36 -5.21 -4.21 -14.34
C THR A 36 -3.94 -5.06 -14.33
N HIS A 37 -3.70 -5.81 -13.26
CA HIS A 37 -2.58 -6.75 -13.18
C HIS A 37 -2.67 -7.83 -14.25
N VAL A 38 -3.82 -8.48 -14.38
CA VAL A 38 -4.04 -9.56 -15.39
C VAL A 38 -3.86 -9.04 -16.81
N GLU A 39 -4.45 -7.89 -17.13
CA GLU A 39 -4.37 -7.26 -18.46
C GLU A 39 -2.95 -6.80 -18.80
N SER A 40 -2.18 -6.38 -17.81
CA SER A 40 -0.79 -5.96 -18.02
C SER A 40 0.14 -7.11 -18.38
N GLY A 41 -0.19 -8.32 -17.98
CA GLY A 41 0.66 -9.50 -18.14
C GLY A 41 1.92 -9.48 -17.24
N ALA A 42 2.03 -8.52 -16.31
CA ALA A 42 3.15 -8.43 -15.38
C ALA A 42 3.19 -9.63 -14.43
N ASP A 43 4.38 -10.00 -13.97
CA ASP A 43 4.55 -11.03 -12.94
C ASP A 43 4.13 -10.52 -11.57
N ILE A 44 4.48 -9.27 -11.26
CA ILE A 44 4.15 -8.60 -10.00
C ILE A 44 3.65 -7.18 -10.27
N THR A 45 2.57 -6.79 -9.61
CA THR A 45 2.11 -5.39 -9.57
C THR A 45 2.28 -4.83 -8.16
N LEU A 46 2.93 -3.67 -8.05
CA LEU A 46 3.14 -2.94 -6.81
C LEU A 46 2.34 -1.64 -6.82
N LEU A 47 1.64 -1.36 -5.71
CA LEU A 47 0.88 -0.13 -5.56
C LEU A 47 1.76 0.97 -4.95
N TYR A 48 1.68 2.19 -5.49
CA TYR A 48 2.39 3.33 -4.93
C TYR A 48 1.53 4.59 -4.90
N HIS A 49 1.85 5.50 -3.98
CA HIS A 49 1.25 6.82 -3.89
C HIS A 49 2.32 7.89 -4.13
N ALA A 50 2.07 8.76 -5.11
CA ALA A 50 2.98 9.87 -5.41
C ALA A 50 2.76 11.02 -4.41
N VAL A 51 3.80 11.43 -3.72
CA VAL A 51 3.77 12.52 -2.74
C VAL A 51 4.77 13.61 -3.09
N ASP A 52 4.54 14.81 -2.56
CA ASP A 52 5.41 15.98 -2.73
C ASP A 52 6.06 16.45 -1.41
N ASN A 53 5.93 15.67 -0.35
CA ASN A 53 6.43 15.96 1.00
C ASN A 53 7.29 14.84 1.59
N ALA A 54 7.85 13.95 0.75
CA ALA A 54 8.64 12.80 1.19
C ALA A 54 9.94 13.17 1.95
N LYS A 55 10.31 14.45 1.95
CA LYS A 55 11.46 14.96 2.71
C LYS A 55 11.22 14.98 4.21
N ASP A 56 9.99 15.25 4.59
CA ASP A 56 9.58 15.51 5.98
C ASP A 56 8.57 14.48 6.49
N ALA A 57 8.03 13.66 5.58
CA ALA A 57 7.05 12.62 5.86
C ALA A 57 7.45 11.29 5.22
N TYR A 58 6.83 10.21 5.66
CA TYR A 58 7.03 8.85 5.13
C TYR A 58 8.47 8.33 5.22
N LEU A 59 9.25 8.80 6.20
CA LEU A 59 10.66 8.41 6.37
C LEU A 59 10.85 6.94 6.75
N SER A 60 9.81 6.31 7.30
CA SER A 60 9.80 4.88 7.63
C SER A 60 9.25 3.99 6.51
N CYS A 61 8.91 4.60 5.36
CA CYS A 61 8.37 3.88 4.22
C CYS A 61 9.44 3.63 3.16
N ASN A 62 9.21 2.61 2.34
CA ASN A 62 9.99 2.42 1.12
C ASN A 62 9.43 3.29 -0.03
N ILE A 63 10.26 3.51 -1.03
CA ILE A 63 9.91 4.20 -2.28
C ILE A 63 10.09 3.25 -3.46
N LEU A 64 9.32 3.48 -4.53
CA LEU A 64 9.53 2.81 -5.81
C LEU A 64 10.26 3.73 -6.80
N ASN A 65 11.38 3.27 -7.30
CA ASN A 65 12.03 3.87 -8.46
C ASN A 65 11.45 3.23 -9.73
N LEU A 66 10.86 4.04 -10.60
CA LEU A 66 10.15 3.59 -11.78
C LEU A 66 10.81 4.09 -13.06
N ASN A 67 10.79 3.27 -14.10
CA ASN A 67 11.12 3.71 -15.46
C ASN A 67 9.92 4.45 -16.11
N LYS A 68 10.09 4.92 -17.34
CA LYS A 68 9.05 5.65 -18.08
C LYS A 68 7.80 4.82 -18.39
N GLN A 69 7.93 3.51 -18.45
CA GLN A 69 6.86 2.53 -18.71
C GLN A 69 6.22 1.97 -17.44
N LYS A 70 6.54 2.56 -16.28
CA LYS A 70 6.09 2.11 -14.96
C LYS A 70 6.67 0.77 -14.48
N GLY A 71 7.68 0.25 -15.15
CA GLY A 71 8.49 -0.85 -14.62
C GLY A 71 9.23 -0.42 -13.37
N VAL A 72 9.22 -1.27 -12.34
CA VAL A 72 9.92 -1.03 -11.08
C VAL A 72 11.40 -1.37 -11.26
N LEU A 73 12.26 -0.40 -11.01
CA LEU A 73 13.71 -0.55 -11.07
C LEU A 73 14.30 -0.96 -9.73
N SER A 74 13.78 -0.41 -8.64
CA SER A 74 14.19 -0.76 -7.27
C SER A 74 13.15 -0.35 -6.25
N ILE A 75 13.22 -1.01 -5.08
CA ILE A 75 12.50 -0.68 -3.85
C ILE A 75 13.55 -0.25 -2.84
N GLU A 76 13.50 0.98 -2.35
CA GLU A 76 14.50 1.56 -1.48
C GLU A 76 13.87 2.28 -0.29
N PRO A 77 14.55 2.37 0.86
CA PRO A 77 14.09 3.20 1.97
C PRO A 77 13.99 4.68 1.58
N ASN A 78 12.98 5.38 2.10
CA ASN A 78 12.90 6.82 1.95
C ASN A 78 13.88 7.53 2.90
N HIS A 79 14.97 8.03 2.37
CA HIS A 79 16.00 8.74 3.14
C HIS A 79 15.70 10.24 3.36
N GLY A 80 14.54 10.76 2.95
CA GLY A 80 14.18 12.18 3.09
C GLY A 80 15.01 13.13 2.24
N ASN A 81 15.69 12.64 1.20
CA ASN A 81 16.60 13.45 0.39
C ASN A 81 15.88 14.27 -0.70
N VAL A 82 14.74 13.78 -1.16
CA VAL A 82 14.00 14.36 -2.29
C VAL A 82 12.53 14.55 -1.91
N LYS A 83 11.96 15.69 -2.31
CA LYS A 83 10.59 16.08 -1.99
C LYS A 83 9.54 15.19 -2.67
N ASN A 84 9.72 14.96 -3.96
CA ASN A 84 8.76 14.20 -4.76
C ASN A 84 9.19 12.74 -4.86
N ARG A 85 8.38 11.83 -4.32
CA ARG A 85 8.65 10.40 -4.33
C ARG A 85 7.39 9.57 -4.57
N ASN A 86 7.58 8.37 -5.06
CA ASN A 86 6.55 7.33 -5.13
C ASN A 86 6.66 6.46 -3.88
N ILE A 87 5.84 6.72 -2.89
CA ILE A 87 5.82 5.91 -1.66
C ILE A 87 5.24 4.55 -1.99
N PHE A 88 5.98 3.51 -1.69
CA PHE A 88 5.51 2.15 -1.85
C PHE A 88 4.45 1.85 -0.77
N MET A 89 3.31 1.35 -1.19
CA MET A 89 2.18 1.08 -0.31
C MET A 89 2.20 -0.34 0.26
N ASP A 90 3.34 -1.02 0.23
CA ASP A 90 3.51 -2.43 0.65
C ASP A 90 2.38 -3.34 0.16
N THR A 91 1.80 -2.99 -0.98
CA THR A 91 0.70 -3.72 -1.60
C THR A 91 1.19 -4.39 -2.87
N TYR A 92 1.03 -5.69 -2.92
CA TYR A 92 1.51 -6.58 -3.98
C TYR A 92 0.34 -7.34 -4.58
N ILE A 93 0.38 -7.55 -5.89
CA ILE A 93 -0.49 -8.48 -6.61
C ILE A 93 0.38 -9.37 -7.47
N MET A 94 0.20 -10.66 -7.35
CA MET A 94 0.94 -11.67 -8.12
C MET A 94 0.17 -12.98 -8.15
N LYS A 95 0.61 -13.92 -8.99
CA LYS A 95 0.11 -15.29 -8.94
C LYS A 95 0.44 -15.93 -7.60
N THR A 96 -0.47 -16.73 -7.08
CA THR A 96 -0.29 -17.42 -5.80
C THR A 96 0.93 -18.35 -5.81
N GLU A 97 1.20 -18.99 -6.94
CA GLU A 97 2.38 -19.86 -7.12
C GLU A 97 3.68 -19.07 -7.00
N LEU A 98 3.78 -17.91 -7.68
CA LEU A 98 4.94 -17.03 -7.61
C LEU A 98 5.14 -16.51 -6.17
N PHE A 99 4.08 -16.12 -5.48
CA PHE A 99 4.18 -15.70 -4.08
C PHE A 99 4.78 -16.79 -3.19
N ILE A 100 4.31 -18.03 -3.34
CA ILE A 100 4.83 -19.17 -2.58
C ILE A 100 6.32 -19.39 -2.88
N GLU A 101 6.71 -19.32 -4.14
CA GLU A 101 8.11 -19.45 -4.58
C GLU A 101 8.99 -18.36 -3.95
N LEU A 102 8.58 -17.09 -4.02
CA LEU A 102 9.32 -15.97 -3.46
C LEU A 102 9.47 -16.07 -1.93
N VAL A 103 8.43 -16.50 -1.22
CA VAL A 103 8.51 -16.69 0.24
C VAL A 103 9.51 -17.78 0.62
N TYR A 104 9.56 -18.89 -0.13
CA TYR A 104 10.56 -19.93 0.11
C TYR A 104 11.97 -19.49 -0.26
N LYS A 105 12.13 -18.79 -1.39
CA LYS A 105 13.42 -18.22 -1.82
C LYS A 105 13.95 -17.23 -0.77
N ALA A 106 13.13 -16.33 -0.27
CA ALA A 106 13.50 -15.41 0.80
C ALA A 106 13.96 -16.13 2.08
N LYS A 107 13.28 -17.23 2.46
CA LYS A 107 13.68 -18.05 3.61
C LYS A 107 15.05 -18.70 3.43
N GLU A 108 15.36 -19.17 2.23
CA GLU A 108 16.66 -19.80 1.91
C GLU A 108 17.80 -18.77 1.96
N MET A 109 17.56 -17.53 1.56
CA MET A 109 18.55 -16.47 1.58
C MET A 109 18.87 -15.99 3.01
N SER A 110 17.84 -15.66 3.80
CA SER A 110 18.00 -15.25 5.21
C SER A 110 16.65 -15.23 5.93
N SER A 111 16.66 -15.54 7.22
CA SER A 111 15.48 -15.36 8.08
C SER A 111 15.07 -13.88 8.27
N MET A 112 15.92 -12.94 7.89
CA MET A 112 15.69 -11.49 7.97
C MET A 112 15.20 -10.88 6.66
N PHE A 113 15.15 -11.64 5.57
CA PHE A 113 14.61 -11.17 4.31
C PHE A 113 13.10 -10.95 4.41
N THR A 114 12.67 -9.78 3.96
CA THR A 114 11.25 -9.43 3.83
C THR A 114 10.76 -9.71 2.41
N LEU A 115 9.44 -9.63 2.19
CA LEU A 115 8.89 -9.77 0.84
C LEU A 115 9.38 -8.64 -0.08
N SER A 116 9.55 -7.42 0.45
CA SER A 116 10.07 -6.30 -0.34
C SER A 116 11.52 -6.51 -0.76
N ASP A 117 12.34 -7.13 0.09
CA ASP A 117 13.74 -7.40 -0.25
C ASP A 117 13.85 -8.39 -1.41
N ILE A 118 13.11 -9.52 -1.34
CA ILE A 118 13.15 -10.51 -2.40
C ILE A 118 12.58 -9.98 -3.71
N VAL A 119 11.47 -9.22 -3.67
CA VAL A 119 10.91 -8.58 -4.86
C VAL A 119 11.88 -7.57 -5.46
N ASN A 120 12.60 -6.82 -4.62
CA ASN A 120 13.63 -5.88 -5.08
C ASN A 120 14.77 -6.60 -5.83
N GLU A 121 15.23 -7.73 -5.33
CA GLU A 121 16.26 -8.54 -6.01
C GLU A 121 15.76 -9.10 -7.35
N GLU A 122 14.49 -9.48 -7.43
CA GLU A 122 13.88 -10.04 -8.63
C GLU A 122 13.46 -8.99 -9.67
N CYS A 123 13.53 -7.69 -9.39
CA CYS A 123 13.15 -6.63 -10.34
C CYS A 123 13.91 -6.66 -11.68
N GLY A 124 15.06 -7.32 -11.73
CA GLY A 124 15.85 -7.51 -12.95
C GLY A 124 15.43 -8.70 -13.81
N GLU A 125 14.77 -9.69 -13.21
CA GLU A 125 14.40 -10.96 -13.84
C GLU A 125 12.88 -11.05 -14.11
N LEU A 126 12.06 -10.48 -13.23
CA LEU A 126 10.61 -10.46 -13.33
C LEU A 126 10.09 -9.14 -13.89
N ASP A 127 8.97 -9.19 -14.60
CA ASP A 127 8.24 -7.98 -15.01
C ASP A 127 7.44 -7.43 -13.81
N VAL A 128 8.08 -6.52 -13.07
CA VAL A 128 7.49 -5.84 -11.91
C VAL A 128 7.02 -4.44 -12.30
N ARG A 129 5.72 -4.16 -12.17
CA ARG A 129 5.13 -2.89 -12.56
C ARG A 129 4.50 -2.14 -11.40
N GLY A 130 4.62 -0.81 -11.44
CA GLY A 130 4.00 0.08 -10.48
C GLY A 130 2.65 0.62 -10.97
N VAL A 131 1.63 0.54 -10.11
CA VAL A 131 0.32 1.18 -10.32
C VAL A 131 0.15 2.32 -9.33
N ALA A 132 -0.24 3.50 -9.83
CA ALA A 132 -0.42 4.68 -9.01
C ALA A 132 -1.78 4.64 -8.30
N HIS A 133 -1.78 4.73 -6.98
CA HIS A 133 -2.96 4.99 -6.17
C HIS A 133 -3.35 6.48 -6.25
N ARG A 134 -4.65 6.74 -6.25
CA ARG A 134 -5.24 8.08 -6.17
C ARG A 134 -6.23 8.11 -5.01
N GLY A 135 -6.35 9.27 -4.38
CA GLY A 135 -7.23 9.46 -3.23
C GLY A 135 -6.47 9.64 -1.92
N TYR A 136 -7.17 9.50 -0.82
CA TYR A 136 -6.57 9.64 0.51
C TYR A 136 -5.58 8.51 0.78
N PHE A 137 -4.41 8.89 1.32
CA PHE A 137 -3.38 7.96 1.74
C PHE A 137 -2.70 8.46 3.01
N ALA A 138 -2.59 7.60 4.00
CA ALA A 138 -1.79 7.83 5.20
C ALA A 138 -1.02 6.57 5.58
N SER A 139 0.22 6.74 6.02
CA SER A 139 1.04 5.67 6.62
C SER A 139 1.20 5.96 8.10
N ILE A 140 0.71 5.05 8.95
CA ILE A 140 0.72 5.21 10.41
C ILE A 140 1.87 4.40 10.98
N THR A 141 3.03 5.05 11.10
CA THR A 141 4.28 4.42 11.56
C THR A 141 4.73 4.93 12.94
N ASP A 142 4.19 6.07 13.39
CA ASP A 142 4.49 6.68 14.67
C ASP A 142 3.29 7.48 15.22
N PHE A 143 3.43 8.03 16.41
CA PHE A 143 2.37 8.83 17.04
C PHE A 143 2.05 10.11 16.26
N LYS A 144 3.05 10.74 15.65
CA LYS A 144 2.86 11.96 14.84
C LYS A 144 2.00 11.68 13.62
N SER A 145 2.35 10.65 12.85
CA SER A 145 1.60 10.24 11.66
C SER A 145 0.17 9.78 12.01
N TYR A 146 -0.02 9.11 13.16
CA TYR A 146 -1.35 8.79 13.68
C TYR A 146 -2.17 10.04 13.97
N TYR A 147 -1.59 11.02 14.70
CA TYR A 147 -2.26 12.28 14.99
C TYR A 147 -2.62 13.06 13.71
N GLU A 148 -1.66 13.21 12.80
CA GLU A 148 -1.85 13.90 11.53
C GLU A 148 -2.95 13.25 10.68
N ALA A 149 -3.00 11.91 10.61
CA ALA A 149 -4.04 11.18 9.91
C ALA A 149 -5.43 11.42 10.52
N ASN A 150 -5.55 11.44 11.85
CA ASN A 150 -6.82 11.77 12.51
C ASN A 150 -7.25 13.22 12.24
N MET A 151 -6.32 14.17 12.33
CA MET A 151 -6.61 15.57 12.06
C MET A 151 -7.02 15.81 10.61
N ALA A 152 -6.40 15.12 9.66
CA ALA A 152 -6.74 15.22 8.24
C ALA A 152 -8.19 14.75 7.96
N LEU A 153 -8.72 13.79 8.72
CA LEU A 153 -10.08 13.28 8.55
C LEU A 153 -11.17 14.20 9.15
N ILE A 154 -10.79 15.25 9.88
CA ILE A 154 -11.71 16.32 10.30
C ILE A 154 -12.15 17.14 9.07
N ASP A 155 -11.27 17.29 8.08
CA ASP A 155 -11.63 17.89 6.80
C ASP A 155 -12.61 16.99 6.03
N TYR A 156 -13.75 17.56 5.67
CA TYR A 156 -14.85 16.84 5.03
C TYR A 156 -14.43 16.19 3.69
N LYS A 157 -13.63 16.88 2.89
CA LYS A 157 -13.15 16.37 1.59
C LYS A 157 -12.23 15.16 1.76
N SER A 158 -11.31 15.23 2.73
CA SER A 158 -10.42 14.11 3.06
C SER A 158 -11.23 12.91 3.57
N ALA A 159 -12.20 13.12 4.42
CA ALA A 159 -13.09 12.08 4.90
C ALA A 159 -13.91 11.45 3.76
N GLN A 160 -14.48 12.24 2.85
CA GLN A 160 -15.20 11.72 1.67
C GLN A 160 -14.29 10.90 0.74
N ASN A 161 -13.02 11.28 0.59
CA ASN A 161 -12.06 10.53 -0.23
C ASN A 161 -11.68 9.18 0.38
N LEU A 162 -11.82 9.02 1.69
CA LEU A 162 -11.55 7.76 2.37
C LEU A 162 -12.81 6.90 2.52
N PHE A 163 -13.91 7.50 2.96
CA PHE A 163 -15.18 6.78 3.20
C PHE A 163 -16.04 6.79 1.95
N HIS A 164 -15.74 5.91 1.02
CA HIS A 164 -16.44 5.78 -0.25
C HIS A 164 -17.62 4.83 -0.11
N GLU A 165 -18.78 5.19 -0.64
CA GLU A 165 -20.01 4.37 -0.55
C GLU A 165 -19.88 3.05 -1.30
N GLU A 166 -19.18 3.05 -2.44
CA GLU A 166 -18.99 1.84 -3.27
C GLU A 166 -17.98 0.85 -2.67
N TRP A 167 -17.00 1.33 -1.90
CA TRP A 167 -15.97 0.51 -1.24
C TRP A 167 -15.86 0.85 0.23
N PRO A 168 -16.88 0.48 1.03
CA PRO A 168 -16.94 0.88 2.43
C PRO A 168 -15.81 0.23 3.25
N ILE A 169 -15.22 1.02 4.13
CA ILE A 169 -14.34 0.50 5.17
C ILE A 169 -15.20 -0.04 6.30
N TYR A 170 -15.20 -1.36 6.47
CA TYR A 170 -15.94 -2.00 7.54
C TYR A 170 -15.20 -1.85 8.87
N THR A 171 -15.78 -1.08 9.78
CA THR A 171 -15.26 -0.88 11.12
C THR A 171 -16.29 -1.35 12.15
N ARG A 172 -15.89 -1.40 13.42
CA ARG A 172 -16.85 -1.60 14.50
C ARG A 172 -17.84 -0.44 14.50
N THR A 173 -19.12 -0.76 14.36
CA THR A 173 -20.20 0.25 14.37
C THR A 173 -20.33 0.86 15.77
N ASN A 174 -20.47 2.19 15.81
CA ASN A 174 -20.85 2.96 16.99
C ASN A 174 -22.19 3.64 16.68
N ASP A 175 -23.02 3.86 17.72
CA ASP A 175 -24.36 4.43 17.57
C ASP A 175 -24.34 5.93 17.22
N SER A 176 -23.20 6.60 17.37
CA SER A 176 -23.05 8.01 17.04
C SER A 176 -22.20 8.19 15.77
N CYS A 177 -22.71 8.97 14.83
CA CYS A 177 -21.92 9.38 13.67
C CYS A 177 -20.77 10.29 14.09
N PRO A 178 -19.60 10.22 13.41
CA PRO A 178 -18.51 11.17 13.62
C PRO A 178 -19.01 12.61 13.41
N THR A 179 -18.56 13.53 14.25
CA THR A 179 -18.87 14.95 14.08
C THR A 179 -18.04 15.51 12.93
N HIS A 180 -18.72 16.16 11.99
CA HIS A 180 -18.07 16.88 10.89
C HIS A 180 -18.28 18.38 11.04
N TYR A 181 -17.22 19.14 10.84
CA TYR A 181 -17.27 20.60 10.81
C TYR A 181 -17.10 21.07 9.36
N PHE A 182 -18.03 21.86 8.88
CA PHE A 182 -17.93 22.51 7.57
C PHE A 182 -17.10 23.80 7.67
N ASP A 183 -16.56 24.27 6.52
CA ASP A 183 -15.69 25.45 6.42
C ASP A 183 -16.27 26.73 7.06
N THR A 184 -17.60 26.80 7.20
CA THR A 184 -18.32 27.94 7.82
C THR A 184 -18.57 27.75 9.31
N ALA A 185 -18.17 26.63 9.91
CA ALA A 185 -18.38 26.37 11.32
C ALA A 185 -17.52 27.30 12.17
N SER A 186 -18.14 27.99 13.13
CA SER A 186 -17.47 28.82 14.12
C SER A 186 -17.76 28.27 15.51
N ILE A 187 -16.73 27.73 16.15
CA ILE A 187 -16.82 27.17 17.51
C ILE A 187 -16.17 28.18 18.44
N LYS A 188 -16.97 28.68 19.40
CA LYS A 188 -16.49 29.58 20.48
C LYS A 188 -16.55 28.82 21.78
N ASN A 189 -15.50 28.94 22.57
CA ASN A 189 -15.43 28.47 23.95
C ASN A 189 -16.21 29.40 24.86
#